data_629132fafb285e7a004c7f1aa16ea778
#
_entry.id   629132fafb285e7a004c7f1aa16ea778
#
_cell.length_a   1.000
_cell.length_b   1.000
_cell.length_c   1.000
_cell.angle_alpha   90.00
_cell.angle_beta   90.00
_cell.angle_gamma   90.00
#
_symmetry.space_group_name_H-M   'P 1'
#
loop_
_entity.id
_entity.type
_entity.pdbx_description
1 polymer ?
#
loop_
_entity_poly.entity_id
_entity_poly.type
_entity_poly.pdbx_seq_one_letter_code
_entity_poly.pdbx_strand_id
1 'polypeptide(L)'
;MPKILVADPIGAEGVELLKSRAEVDVKTGMKPLELMAIIGEYDGLVVRSETKVTKEVIETAKLLKVVGRAGIGVDNIDLEAATSAGIAVVNAPTGNTVAAAEHTMALMLALSRNVPSAHQSLKSGEWKRSTFMGVEVRNKTLGICGLGRVGSEVARRAQSFDMKLVGYDPFVSPDYAKRMGIDLLSLEELLAQADFITLHTPLTDGTRNMIGADQVALLKFGARLINVARGELVNEQAILNGLESGQLGGVALDVFAQEPPQNTELVGHPKVVVTPHLGASTEEAQREVAIEASEQVLAVLNGESARNTVNAPFVAPEVHVVLAPYVPVATTVGKLLTHLADGQFLGITISYEGEIAEHDTRSLQAAVLAGLMEPITTGQVNLINAPVLARERGLNITEQHNTSTQEYSSLVSATIETTEGKITLAGTSLRNEPHIVKIDDYWLDIVPTTPYMLFVDNQDQPGSIGAVGMIAGRHNINISFMEVGRLALRGRAMMVIGLDDPVPPEVIAEIQDLGHIYNVRLAHLGHL
;
A
#
# COMPACT_ATOMS: atom_id res chain seq x y z
N MET A 1 20.41 -16.35 -0.03
CA MET A 1 19.77 -15.57 -1.09
C MET A 1 18.28 -15.80 -0.99
N PRO A 2 17.43 -14.77 -1.16
CA PRO A 2 15.99 -14.99 -1.18
C PRO A 2 15.60 -15.86 -2.38
N LYS A 3 14.53 -16.64 -2.22
CA LYS A 3 14.00 -17.52 -3.26
C LYS A 3 12.68 -16.95 -3.80
N ILE A 4 12.59 -16.79 -5.12
CA ILE A 4 11.44 -16.14 -5.78
C ILE A 4 10.82 -17.12 -6.78
N LEU A 5 9.48 -17.22 -6.73
CA LEU A 5 8.68 -17.93 -7.73
C LEU A 5 8.08 -16.94 -8.72
N VAL A 6 8.29 -17.16 -10.02
CA VAL A 6 7.59 -16.48 -11.10
C VAL A 6 6.52 -17.43 -11.63
N ALA A 7 5.25 -17.14 -11.31
CA ALA A 7 4.12 -18.06 -11.57
C ALA A 7 3.38 -17.78 -12.88
N ASP A 8 3.53 -16.58 -13.45
CA ASP A 8 2.96 -16.18 -14.73
C ASP A 8 4.05 -15.77 -15.73
N PRO A 9 3.81 -15.83 -17.03
CA PRO A 9 4.73 -15.29 -18.04
C PRO A 9 4.89 -13.78 -17.89
N ILE A 10 6.13 -13.32 -17.65
CA ILE A 10 6.53 -11.91 -17.61
C ILE A 10 7.69 -11.65 -18.56
N GLY A 11 7.99 -10.37 -18.85
CA GLY A 11 9.13 -9.99 -19.69
C GLY A 11 10.44 -10.58 -19.20
N ALA A 12 11.28 -11.06 -20.13
CA ALA A 12 12.55 -11.73 -19.84
C ALA A 12 13.48 -10.85 -19.00
N GLU A 13 13.48 -9.54 -19.24
CA GLU A 13 14.32 -8.56 -18.55
C GLU A 13 13.99 -8.50 -17.04
N GLY A 14 12.71 -8.63 -16.67
CA GLY A 14 12.31 -8.73 -15.27
C GLY A 14 12.83 -10.01 -14.61
N VAL A 15 12.75 -11.15 -15.31
CA VAL A 15 13.28 -12.43 -14.83
C VAL A 15 14.81 -12.36 -14.66
N GLU A 16 15.52 -11.78 -15.61
CA GLU A 16 16.97 -11.59 -15.54
C GLU A 16 17.38 -10.69 -14.37
N LEU A 17 16.64 -9.62 -14.17
CA LEU A 17 16.85 -8.72 -13.02
C LEU A 17 16.68 -9.46 -11.69
N LEU A 18 15.62 -10.27 -11.53
CA LEU A 18 15.42 -11.10 -10.34
C LEU A 18 16.58 -12.09 -10.13
N LYS A 19 16.98 -12.82 -11.19
CA LYS A 19 18.09 -13.79 -11.16
C LYS A 19 19.43 -13.17 -10.80
N SER A 20 19.62 -11.88 -11.05
CA SER A 20 20.85 -11.18 -10.70
C SER A 20 21.04 -11.01 -9.18
N ARG A 21 19.97 -11.16 -8.37
CA ARG A 21 19.95 -10.86 -6.93
C ARG A 21 19.25 -11.92 -6.06
N ALA A 22 18.60 -12.93 -6.68
CA ALA A 22 17.84 -13.97 -5.99
C ALA A 22 17.94 -15.31 -6.70
N GLU A 23 17.59 -16.39 -6.00
CA GLU A 23 17.29 -17.69 -6.62
C GLU A 23 15.88 -17.62 -7.21
N VAL A 24 15.73 -17.93 -8.51
CA VAL A 24 14.46 -17.73 -9.22
C VAL A 24 14.03 -19.00 -9.92
N ASP A 25 12.86 -19.49 -9.55
CA ASP A 25 12.13 -20.54 -10.26
C ASP A 25 11.05 -19.93 -11.14
N VAL A 26 11.02 -20.29 -12.42
CA VAL A 26 9.96 -19.89 -13.35
C VAL A 26 9.08 -21.11 -13.61
N LYS A 27 7.86 -21.11 -13.07
CA LYS A 27 6.88 -22.21 -13.17
C LYS A 27 5.51 -21.60 -13.49
N THR A 28 5.20 -21.51 -14.77
CA THR A 28 3.97 -20.87 -15.26
C THR A 28 2.84 -21.86 -15.53
N GLY A 29 1.60 -21.39 -15.50
CA GLY A 29 0.42 -22.21 -15.82
C GLY A 29 0.06 -23.25 -14.76
N MET A 30 0.51 -23.08 -13.52
CA MET A 30 0.21 -23.97 -12.39
C MET A 30 -1.26 -23.86 -11.99
N LYS A 31 -1.84 -25.00 -11.62
CA LYS A 31 -3.14 -25.04 -10.96
C LYS A 31 -3.03 -24.57 -9.51
N PRO A 32 -4.11 -24.06 -8.89
CA PRO A 32 -4.06 -23.57 -7.50
C PRO A 32 -3.46 -24.57 -6.51
N LEU A 33 -3.81 -25.85 -6.59
CA LEU A 33 -3.26 -26.89 -5.70
C LEU A 33 -1.74 -27.12 -5.90
N GLU A 34 -1.25 -26.97 -7.14
CA GLU A 34 0.19 -27.10 -7.44
C GLU A 34 0.97 -25.92 -6.87
N LEU A 35 0.41 -24.71 -6.97
CA LEU A 35 1.00 -23.51 -6.35
C LEU A 35 1.04 -23.65 -4.83
N MET A 36 -0.07 -24.04 -4.20
CA MET A 36 -0.15 -24.24 -2.75
C MET A 36 0.86 -25.28 -2.23
N ALA A 37 1.18 -26.29 -3.03
CA ALA A 37 2.13 -27.33 -2.63
C ALA A 37 3.57 -26.86 -2.53
N ILE A 38 3.95 -25.77 -3.20
CA ILE A 38 5.35 -25.31 -3.28
C ILE A 38 5.56 -23.89 -2.72
N ILE A 39 4.53 -23.05 -2.64
CA ILE A 39 4.69 -21.62 -2.31
C ILE A 39 5.32 -21.40 -0.93
N GLY A 40 5.16 -22.35 -0.01
CA GLY A 40 5.74 -22.27 1.33
C GLY A 40 7.28 -22.25 1.38
N GLU A 41 7.97 -22.52 0.25
CA GLU A 41 9.42 -22.51 0.13
C GLU A 41 10.01 -21.19 -0.39
N TYR A 42 9.15 -20.21 -0.74
CA TYR A 42 9.55 -18.99 -1.42
C TYR A 42 9.37 -17.76 -0.55
N ASP A 43 10.35 -16.83 -0.61
CA ASP A 43 10.29 -15.51 0.03
C ASP A 43 9.50 -14.49 -0.80
N GLY A 44 9.46 -14.66 -2.12
CA GLY A 44 8.77 -13.76 -3.06
C GLY A 44 7.98 -14.53 -4.12
N LEU A 45 6.84 -13.96 -4.52
CA LEU A 45 6.00 -14.46 -5.61
C LEU A 45 5.79 -13.34 -6.64
N VAL A 46 6.04 -13.64 -7.92
CA VAL A 46 5.72 -12.72 -9.02
C VAL A 46 4.63 -13.32 -9.88
N VAL A 47 3.56 -12.56 -10.05
CA VAL A 47 2.38 -12.96 -10.85
C VAL A 47 2.03 -11.87 -11.86
N ARG A 48 1.14 -12.20 -12.79
CA ARG A 48 0.45 -11.27 -13.67
C ARG A 48 -1.06 -11.39 -13.47
N SER A 49 -1.83 -11.77 -14.46
CA SER A 49 -3.29 -11.87 -14.41
C SER A 49 -3.83 -13.30 -14.34
N GLU A 50 -3.01 -14.31 -14.65
CA GLU A 50 -3.46 -15.70 -14.76
C GLU A 50 -3.53 -16.38 -13.40
N THR A 51 -2.51 -16.19 -12.57
CA THR A 51 -2.43 -16.77 -11.23
C THR A 51 -3.27 -15.97 -10.24
N LYS A 52 -4.18 -16.66 -9.55
CA LYS A 52 -4.96 -16.09 -8.43
C LYS A 52 -4.26 -16.38 -7.11
N VAL A 53 -3.90 -15.32 -6.39
CA VAL A 53 -3.29 -15.40 -5.05
C VAL A 53 -4.41 -15.25 -4.03
N THR A 54 -5.11 -16.35 -3.76
CA THR A 54 -6.23 -16.40 -2.83
C THR A 54 -5.77 -16.51 -1.38
N LYS A 55 -6.70 -16.39 -0.44
CA LYS A 55 -6.45 -16.58 0.99
C LYS A 55 -5.80 -17.93 1.28
N GLU A 56 -6.25 -19.01 0.66
CA GLU A 56 -5.70 -20.34 0.84
C GLU A 56 -4.24 -20.44 0.38
N VAL A 57 -3.87 -19.77 -0.73
CA VAL A 57 -2.48 -19.68 -1.19
C VAL A 57 -1.64 -18.95 -0.16
N ILE A 58 -2.12 -17.82 0.35
CA ILE A 58 -1.43 -17.00 1.36
C ILE A 58 -1.22 -17.77 2.66
N GLU A 59 -2.22 -18.49 3.15
CA GLU A 59 -2.15 -19.30 4.37
C GLU A 59 -1.10 -20.42 4.29
N THR A 60 -0.82 -20.93 3.09
CA THR A 60 0.22 -21.96 2.87
C THR A 60 1.62 -21.36 2.68
N ALA A 61 1.72 -20.08 2.38
CA ALA A 61 2.95 -19.38 2.03
C ALA A 61 3.76 -18.90 3.26
N LYS A 62 4.33 -19.83 4.02
CA LYS A 62 4.95 -19.59 5.35
C LYS A 62 6.15 -18.63 5.34
N LEU A 63 6.92 -18.58 4.26
CA LEU A 63 8.12 -17.76 4.13
C LEU A 63 7.88 -16.49 3.29
N LEU A 64 6.70 -16.36 2.69
CA LEU A 64 6.40 -15.31 1.72
C LEU A 64 6.38 -13.92 2.39
N LYS A 65 7.15 -13.00 1.86
CA LYS A 65 7.27 -11.60 2.33
C LYS A 65 6.65 -10.62 1.35
N VAL A 66 6.60 -10.99 0.05
CA VAL A 66 6.14 -10.09 -1.00
C VAL A 66 5.48 -10.83 -2.14
N VAL A 67 4.38 -10.26 -2.64
CA VAL A 67 3.75 -10.62 -3.91
C VAL A 67 3.89 -9.44 -4.86
N GLY A 68 4.63 -9.61 -5.96
CA GLY A 68 4.77 -8.63 -7.03
C GLY A 68 3.81 -8.94 -8.17
N ARG A 69 2.99 -7.96 -8.56
CA ARG A 69 2.14 -8.08 -9.74
C ARG A 69 2.71 -7.27 -10.90
N ALA A 70 3.08 -7.94 -11.99
CA ALA A 70 3.55 -7.29 -13.21
C ALA A 70 2.36 -6.66 -13.98
N GLY A 71 1.91 -5.49 -13.51
CA GLY A 71 0.80 -4.68 -14.02
C GLY A 71 0.19 -3.79 -12.96
N ILE A 72 -0.85 -3.02 -13.29
CA ILE A 72 -1.44 -2.01 -12.39
C ILE A 72 -2.41 -2.62 -11.38
N GLY A 73 -3.45 -3.32 -11.85
CA GLY A 73 -4.50 -3.85 -10.98
C GLY A 73 -3.99 -5.05 -10.16
N VAL A 74 -4.57 -5.26 -9.00
CA VAL A 74 -4.23 -6.38 -8.09
C VAL A 74 -5.47 -7.22 -7.78
N ASP A 75 -6.45 -7.20 -8.64
CA ASP A 75 -7.77 -7.84 -8.45
C ASP A 75 -7.69 -9.37 -8.31
N ASN A 76 -6.59 -9.98 -8.75
CA ASN A 76 -6.30 -11.41 -8.60
C ASN A 76 -5.54 -11.76 -7.30
N ILE A 77 -5.33 -10.80 -6.39
CA ILE A 77 -4.63 -10.98 -5.12
C ILE A 77 -5.57 -10.62 -3.98
N ASP A 78 -5.74 -11.51 -3.01
CA ASP A 78 -6.48 -11.25 -1.78
C ASP A 78 -5.65 -10.31 -0.88
N LEU A 79 -5.96 -9.00 -0.98
CA LEU A 79 -5.23 -7.95 -0.25
C LEU A 79 -5.45 -8.03 1.26
N GLU A 80 -6.63 -8.42 1.71
CA GLU A 80 -6.96 -8.54 3.14
C GLU A 80 -6.16 -9.67 3.78
N ALA A 81 -6.15 -10.84 3.14
CA ALA A 81 -5.36 -11.97 3.59
C ALA A 81 -3.85 -11.67 3.55
N ALA A 82 -3.35 -11.04 2.48
CA ALA A 82 -1.95 -10.65 2.37
C ALA A 82 -1.54 -9.66 3.47
N THR A 83 -2.40 -8.67 3.75
CA THR A 83 -2.16 -7.67 4.79
C THR A 83 -2.14 -8.31 6.17
N SER A 84 -3.13 -9.16 6.49
CA SER A 84 -3.19 -9.89 7.77
C SER A 84 -1.98 -10.80 7.98
N ALA A 85 -1.47 -11.42 6.90
CA ALA A 85 -0.26 -12.24 6.93
C ALA A 85 1.04 -11.42 6.97
N GLY A 86 0.99 -10.09 6.86
CA GLY A 86 2.17 -9.22 6.79
C GLY A 86 2.95 -9.31 5.46
N ILE A 87 2.30 -9.76 4.39
CA ILE A 87 2.89 -9.90 3.06
C ILE A 87 2.68 -8.61 2.28
N ALA A 88 3.77 -8.01 1.81
CA ALA A 88 3.71 -6.84 0.94
C ALA A 88 3.13 -7.20 -0.43
N VAL A 89 2.18 -6.42 -0.91
CA VAL A 89 1.71 -6.51 -2.29
C VAL A 89 2.20 -5.29 -3.05
N VAL A 90 3.04 -5.53 -4.06
CA VAL A 90 3.62 -4.48 -4.91
C VAL A 90 3.16 -4.65 -6.35
N ASN A 91 3.01 -3.54 -7.06
CA ASN A 91 2.58 -3.54 -8.45
C ASN A 91 3.47 -2.65 -9.34
N ALA A 92 3.15 -2.60 -10.64
CA ALA A 92 3.83 -1.77 -11.63
C ALA A 92 2.82 -0.78 -12.26
N PRO A 93 2.55 0.38 -11.60
CA PRO A 93 1.50 1.29 -12.01
C PRO A 93 1.87 2.21 -13.18
N THR A 94 3.14 2.22 -13.64
CA THR A 94 3.59 3.14 -14.68
C THR A 94 3.81 2.48 -16.04
N GLY A 95 4.24 1.22 -16.07
CA GLY A 95 4.77 0.57 -17.27
C GLY A 95 3.76 0.35 -18.40
N ASN A 96 2.44 0.36 -18.17
CA ASN A 96 1.44 0.15 -19.22
C ASN A 96 0.54 1.37 -19.50
N THR A 97 0.85 2.54 -18.94
CA THR A 97 0.03 3.76 -19.09
C THR A 97 -0.17 4.15 -20.56
N VAL A 98 0.92 4.19 -21.31
CA VAL A 98 0.90 4.55 -22.74
C VAL A 98 0.15 3.50 -23.57
N ALA A 99 0.43 2.22 -23.36
CA ALA A 99 -0.22 1.13 -24.07
C ALA A 99 -1.74 1.14 -23.89
N ALA A 100 -2.24 1.29 -22.66
CA ALA A 100 -3.67 1.39 -22.36
C ALA A 100 -4.33 2.62 -23.02
N ALA A 101 -3.64 3.76 -23.01
CA ALA A 101 -4.14 4.98 -23.67
C ALA A 101 -4.20 4.80 -25.20
N GLU A 102 -3.20 4.20 -25.80
CA GLU A 102 -3.18 3.93 -27.25
C GLU A 102 -4.24 2.89 -27.65
N HIS A 103 -4.42 1.85 -26.84
CA HIS A 103 -5.48 0.87 -27.08
C HIS A 103 -6.87 1.49 -26.96
N THR A 104 -7.09 2.40 -26.01
CA THR A 104 -8.32 3.20 -25.91
C THR A 104 -8.60 3.98 -27.18
N MET A 105 -7.59 4.70 -27.69
CA MET A 105 -7.71 5.46 -28.95
C MET A 105 -7.96 4.53 -30.15
N ALA A 106 -7.27 3.40 -30.21
CA ALA A 106 -7.47 2.41 -31.26
C ALA A 106 -8.89 1.87 -31.29
N LEU A 107 -9.45 1.51 -30.13
CA LEU A 107 -10.83 1.04 -29.99
C LEU A 107 -11.84 2.14 -30.31
N MET A 108 -11.62 3.38 -29.87
CA MET A 108 -12.46 4.51 -30.21
C MET A 108 -12.53 4.75 -31.72
N LEU A 109 -11.40 4.72 -32.41
CA LEU A 109 -11.34 4.89 -33.87
C LEU A 109 -11.92 3.68 -34.61
N ALA A 110 -11.65 2.46 -34.15
CA ALA A 110 -12.22 1.24 -34.70
C ALA A 110 -13.75 1.23 -34.60
N LEU A 111 -14.31 1.63 -33.47
CA LEU A 111 -15.74 1.78 -33.24
C LEU A 111 -16.34 2.88 -34.12
N SER A 112 -15.69 4.06 -34.21
CA SER A 112 -16.16 5.21 -34.98
C SER A 112 -16.28 4.90 -36.48
N ARG A 113 -15.43 4.03 -37.00
CA ARG A 113 -15.30 3.73 -38.42
C ARG A 113 -15.74 2.32 -38.79
N ASN A 114 -16.35 1.56 -37.85
CA ASN A 114 -16.81 0.16 -38.06
C ASN A 114 -15.71 -0.78 -38.60
N VAL A 115 -14.45 -0.56 -38.18
CA VAL A 115 -13.29 -1.24 -38.78
C VAL A 115 -13.36 -2.75 -38.64
N PRO A 116 -13.66 -3.37 -37.49
CA PRO A 116 -13.70 -4.82 -37.35
C PRO A 116 -14.77 -5.47 -38.20
N SER A 117 -15.99 -4.91 -38.24
CA SER A 117 -17.12 -5.43 -39.01
C SER A 117 -16.88 -5.30 -40.51
N ALA A 118 -16.33 -4.17 -40.95
CA ALA A 118 -15.98 -3.95 -42.37
C ALA A 118 -14.87 -4.89 -42.81
N HIS A 119 -13.85 -5.13 -41.98
CA HIS A 119 -12.78 -6.08 -42.23
C HIS A 119 -13.32 -7.51 -42.37
N GLN A 120 -14.17 -7.94 -41.44
CA GLN A 120 -14.78 -9.28 -41.49
C GLN A 120 -15.66 -9.48 -42.74
N SER A 121 -16.49 -8.48 -43.08
CA SER A 121 -17.33 -8.51 -44.29
C SER A 121 -16.49 -8.67 -45.57
N LEU A 122 -15.42 -7.90 -45.71
CA LEU A 122 -14.54 -8.00 -46.87
C LEU A 122 -13.80 -9.34 -46.91
N LYS A 123 -13.33 -9.86 -45.77
CA LYS A 123 -12.70 -11.19 -45.71
C LYS A 123 -13.65 -12.33 -46.05
N SER A 124 -14.96 -12.17 -45.81
CA SER A 124 -15.98 -13.12 -46.26
C SER A 124 -16.44 -12.93 -47.73
N GLY A 125 -15.76 -12.06 -48.48
CA GLY A 125 -16.02 -11.84 -49.92
C GLY A 125 -17.11 -10.83 -50.21
N GLU A 126 -17.61 -10.09 -49.21
CA GLU A 126 -18.68 -9.11 -49.38
C GLU A 126 -18.15 -7.70 -49.61
N TRP A 127 -18.71 -6.94 -50.55
CA TRP A 127 -18.39 -5.56 -50.86
C TRP A 127 -19.57 -4.63 -50.52
N LYS A 128 -19.75 -4.30 -49.19
CA LYS A 128 -20.92 -3.60 -48.68
C LYS A 128 -20.57 -2.19 -48.16
N ARG A 129 -20.12 -1.26 -49.02
CA ARG A 129 -19.61 0.07 -48.63
C ARG A 129 -20.60 0.90 -47.83
N SER A 130 -21.87 0.96 -48.21
CA SER A 130 -22.90 1.79 -47.59
C SER A 130 -23.30 1.34 -46.20
N THR A 131 -23.07 0.06 -45.85
CA THR A 131 -23.41 -0.50 -44.54
C THR A 131 -22.48 0.00 -43.44
N PHE A 132 -21.24 0.38 -43.75
CA PHE A 132 -20.21 0.75 -42.79
C PHE A 132 -19.95 2.27 -42.74
N MET A 133 -21.03 3.09 -42.90
CA MET A 133 -20.90 4.53 -42.73
C MET A 133 -20.59 4.84 -41.24
N GLY A 134 -19.45 5.47 -41.01
CA GLY A 134 -18.95 5.83 -39.69
C GLY A 134 -19.18 7.31 -39.34
N VAL A 135 -18.55 7.75 -38.28
CA VAL A 135 -18.51 9.15 -37.82
C VAL A 135 -17.06 9.63 -37.69
N GLU A 136 -16.84 10.92 -37.87
CA GLU A 136 -15.57 11.56 -37.50
C GLU A 136 -15.53 11.86 -36.02
N VAL A 137 -14.34 11.79 -35.40
CA VAL A 137 -14.13 12.18 -33.99
C VAL A 137 -13.85 13.68 -33.86
N ARG A 138 -13.43 14.34 -34.93
CA ARG A 138 -13.15 15.79 -34.96
C ARG A 138 -14.36 16.61 -34.55
N ASN A 139 -14.17 17.62 -33.69
CA ASN A 139 -15.20 18.48 -33.12
C ASN A 139 -16.24 17.74 -32.25
N LYS A 140 -16.08 16.44 -31.98
CA LYS A 140 -16.90 15.70 -31.01
C LYS A 140 -16.39 15.92 -29.59
N THR A 141 -17.29 15.80 -28.63
CA THR A 141 -16.97 15.90 -27.21
C THR A 141 -16.58 14.53 -26.67
N LEU A 142 -15.38 14.41 -26.14
CA LEU A 142 -14.93 13.23 -25.39
C LEU A 142 -15.07 13.49 -23.89
N GLY A 143 -15.91 12.72 -23.22
CA GLY A 143 -16.02 12.64 -21.77
C GLY A 143 -15.04 11.62 -21.21
N ILE A 144 -14.14 12.06 -20.35
CA ILE A 144 -13.10 11.23 -19.72
C ILE A 144 -13.44 11.08 -18.25
N CYS A 145 -13.81 9.87 -17.84
CA CYS A 145 -14.06 9.53 -16.44
C CYS A 145 -12.77 8.98 -15.82
N GLY A 146 -12.14 9.77 -14.95
CA GLY A 146 -10.81 9.51 -14.37
C GLY A 146 -9.70 10.22 -15.15
N LEU A 147 -9.08 11.23 -14.52
CA LEU A 147 -7.98 12.03 -15.08
C LEU A 147 -6.61 11.65 -14.48
N GLY A 148 -6.48 10.40 -14.06
CA GLY A 148 -5.22 9.82 -13.65
C GLY A 148 -4.24 9.64 -14.82
N ARG A 149 -3.24 8.75 -14.66
CA ARG A 149 -2.17 8.54 -15.65
C ARG A 149 -2.71 8.21 -17.04
N VAL A 150 -3.58 7.20 -17.16
CA VAL A 150 -4.14 6.76 -18.46
C VAL A 150 -5.08 7.80 -19.07
N GLY A 151 -6.02 8.34 -18.26
CA GLY A 151 -6.98 9.35 -18.74
C GLY A 151 -6.28 10.62 -19.25
N SER A 152 -5.20 11.04 -18.59
CA SER A 152 -4.37 12.18 -19.03
C SER A 152 -3.69 11.90 -20.39
N GLU A 153 -3.18 10.69 -20.59
CA GLU A 153 -2.55 10.29 -21.85
C GLU A 153 -3.56 10.14 -22.99
N VAL A 154 -4.79 9.70 -22.68
CA VAL A 154 -5.91 9.70 -23.65
C VAL A 154 -6.29 11.13 -24.01
N ALA A 155 -6.43 12.03 -23.02
CA ALA A 155 -6.75 13.43 -23.27
C ALA A 155 -5.75 14.10 -24.21
N ARG A 156 -4.46 13.93 -23.95
CA ARG A 156 -3.38 14.48 -24.78
C ARG A 156 -3.47 13.99 -26.25
N ARG A 157 -3.79 12.71 -26.45
CA ARG A 157 -3.95 12.15 -27.81
C ARG A 157 -5.23 12.64 -28.47
N ALA A 158 -6.34 12.71 -27.74
CA ALA A 158 -7.63 13.15 -28.27
C ALA A 158 -7.62 14.63 -28.71
N GLN A 159 -6.82 15.48 -28.07
CA GLN A 159 -6.59 16.86 -28.53
C GLN A 159 -6.01 16.91 -29.95
N SER A 160 -5.11 15.99 -30.29
CA SER A 160 -4.54 15.91 -31.63
C SER A 160 -5.55 15.49 -32.71
N PHE A 161 -6.72 15.00 -32.32
CA PHE A 161 -7.86 14.71 -33.18
C PHE A 161 -8.90 15.85 -33.20
N ASP A 162 -8.56 17.04 -32.69
CA ASP A 162 -9.45 18.20 -32.58
C ASP A 162 -10.76 17.88 -31.81
N MET A 163 -10.70 17.00 -30.80
CA MET A 163 -11.84 16.71 -29.93
C MET A 163 -11.97 17.78 -28.84
N LYS A 164 -13.21 18.05 -28.42
CA LYS A 164 -13.50 18.82 -27.21
C LYS A 164 -13.42 17.88 -26.01
N LEU A 165 -12.74 18.30 -24.93
CA LEU A 165 -12.51 17.45 -23.76
C LEU A 165 -13.30 17.95 -22.57
N VAL A 166 -14.08 17.06 -21.97
CA VAL A 166 -14.71 17.24 -20.66
C VAL A 166 -14.28 16.10 -19.76
N GLY A 167 -14.09 16.35 -18.47
CA GLY A 167 -13.57 15.36 -17.53
C GLY A 167 -14.39 15.27 -16.26
N TYR A 168 -14.42 14.09 -15.66
CA TYR A 168 -14.93 13.84 -14.31
C TYR A 168 -13.86 13.14 -13.50
N ASP A 169 -13.40 13.76 -12.42
CA ASP A 169 -12.50 13.16 -11.42
C ASP A 169 -12.69 13.90 -10.09
N PRO A 170 -13.16 13.23 -9.02
CA PRO A 170 -13.40 13.88 -7.73
C PRO A 170 -12.12 14.27 -6.97
N PHE A 171 -10.95 13.82 -7.42
CA PHE A 171 -9.67 14.03 -6.74
C PHE A 171 -8.75 15.04 -7.46
N VAL A 172 -9.15 15.48 -8.65
CA VAL A 172 -8.37 16.41 -9.47
C VAL A 172 -8.86 17.83 -9.29
N SER A 173 -7.94 18.79 -9.08
CA SER A 173 -8.31 20.19 -8.97
C SER A 173 -8.71 20.78 -10.32
N PRO A 174 -9.65 21.76 -10.34
CA PRO A 174 -10.06 22.46 -11.57
C PRO A 174 -8.88 23.10 -12.32
N ASP A 175 -7.89 23.62 -11.59
CA ASP A 175 -6.71 24.23 -12.19
C ASP A 175 -5.82 23.22 -12.91
N TYR A 176 -5.70 21.99 -12.38
CA TYR A 176 -4.99 20.92 -13.05
C TYR A 176 -5.69 20.50 -14.34
N ALA A 177 -7.00 20.24 -14.30
CA ALA A 177 -7.77 19.90 -15.49
C ALA A 177 -7.70 21.00 -16.56
N LYS A 178 -7.81 22.27 -16.16
CA LYS A 178 -7.70 23.42 -17.06
C LYS A 178 -6.36 23.51 -17.77
N ARG A 179 -5.24 23.22 -17.06
CA ARG A 179 -3.91 23.15 -17.69
C ARG A 179 -3.80 22.07 -18.75
N MET A 180 -4.59 21.01 -18.60
CA MET A 180 -4.70 19.92 -19.57
C MET A 180 -5.70 20.24 -20.72
N GLY A 181 -6.35 21.40 -20.72
CA GLY A 181 -7.36 21.76 -21.71
C GLY A 181 -8.67 20.97 -21.55
N ILE A 182 -9.01 20.56 -20.32
CA ILE A 182 -10.19 19.76 -19.97
C ILE A 182 -11.12 20.61 -19.10
N ASP A 183 -12.39 20.68 -19.46
CA ASP A 183 -13.42 21.27 -18.61
C ASP A 183 -13.89 20.19 -17.61
N LEU A 184 -13.67 20.46 -16.29
CA LEU A 184 -14.05 19.53 -15.22
C LEU A 184 -15.53 19.71 -14.90
N LEU A 185 -16.29 18.61 -14.93
CA LEU A 185 -17.75 18.58 -14.76
C LEU A 185 -18.15 17.51 -13.73
N SER A 186 -19.41 17.55 -13.26
CA SER A 186 -20.04 16.41 -12.61
C SER A 186 -20.20 15.24 -13.59
N LEU A 187 -20.40 14.03 -13.08
CA LEU A 187 -20.60 12.86 -13.95
C LEU A 187 -21.84 13.05 -14.84
N GLU A 188 -22.93 13.53 -14.29
CA GLU A 188 -24.18 13.77 -14.99
C GLU A 188 -24.03 14.81 -16.11
N GLU A 189 -23.35 15.93 -15.83
CA GLU A 189 -23.09 16.97 -16.82
C GLU A 189 -22.19 16.47 -17.96
N LEU A 190 -21.17 15.66 -17.63
CA LEU A 190 -20.28 15.03 -18.61
C LEU A 190 -21.08 14.10 -19.52
N LEU A 191 -21.90 13.19 -18.96
CA LEU A 191 -22.70 12.22 -19.70
C LEU A 191 -23.71 12.92 -20.66
N ALA A 192 -24.33 14.01 -20.21
CA ALA A 192 -25.26 14.77 -21.02
C ALA A 192 -24.60 15.51 -22.21
N GLN A 193 -23.29 15.77 -22.14
CA GLN A 193 -22.57 16.55 -23.16
C GLN A 193 -21.69 15.71 -24.07
N ALA A 194 -21.29 14.50 -23.64
CA ALA A 194 -20.33 13.68 -24.36
C ALA A 194 -20.92 12.96 -25.58
N ASP A 195 -20.20 12.98 -26.69
CA ASP A 195 -20.47 12.15 -27.86
C ASP A 195 -19.74 10.78 -27.75
N PHE A 196 -18.60 10.79 -27.04
CA PHE A 196 -17.81 9.62 -26.68
C PHE A 196 -17.50 9.67 -25.18
N ILE A 197 -17.57 8.55 -24.51
CA ILE A 197 -17.25 8.40 -23.08
C ILE A 197 -16.17 7.35 -22.97
N THR A 198 -15.13 7.62 -22.17
CA THR A 198 -14.07 6.66 -21.88
C THR A 198 -13.79 6.59 -20.38
N LEU A 199 -13.61 5.37 -19.88
CA LEU A 199 -13.47 5.08 -18.46
C LEU A 199 -12.02 4.76 -18.10
N HIS A 200 -11.47 5.46 -17.10
CA HIS A 200 -10.10 5.32 -16.60
C HIS A 200 -10.02 5.43 -15.08
N THR A 201 -11.10 5.01 -14.39
CA THR A 201 -11.16 4.96 -12.92
C THR A 201 -10.77 3.58 -12.40
N PRO A 202 -10.22 3.48 -11.17
CA PRO A 202 -10.08 2.20 -10.49
C PRO A 202 -11.45 1.62 -10.15
N LEU A 203 -11.52 0.30 -9.96
CA LEU A 203 -12.69 -0.36 -9.41
C LEU A 203 -12.69 -0.21 -7.88
N THR A 204 -13.74 0.41 -7.37
CA THR A 204 -14.05 0.57 -5.94
C THR A 204 -15.54 0.39 -5.75
N ASP A 205 -16.02 0.33 -4.50
CA ASP A 205 -17.47 0.29 -4.24
C ASP A 205 -18.20 1.51 -4.82
N GLY A 206 -17.54 2.69 -4.82
CA GLY A 206 -18.11 3.91 -5.38
C GLY A 206 -18.08 4.01 -6.91
N THR A 207 -17.26 3.22 -7.60
CA THR A 207 -17.16 3.20 -9.06
C THR A 207 -17.76 1.94 -9.70
N ARG A 208 -18.13 0.95 -8.92
CA ARG A 208 -18.83 -0.25 -9.40
C ARG A 208 -20.16 0.15 -10.02
N ASN A 209 -20.40 -0.30 -11.28
CA ASN A 209 -21.57 0.06 -12.08
C ASN A 209 -21.77 1.59 -12.24
N MET A 210 -20.67 2.37 -12.27
CA MET A 210 -20.77 3.83 -12.43
C MET A 210 -21.48 4.23 -13.74
N ILE A 211 -21.53 3.33 -14.73
CA ILE A 211 -22.37 3.45 -15.93
C ILE A 211 -23.44 2.37 -15.86
N GLY A 212 -24.51 2.67 -15.15
CA GLY A 212 -25.72 1.86 -15.03
C GLY A 212 -26.86 2.39 -15.90
N ALA A 213 -28.07 1.89 -15.65
CA ALA A 213 -29.26 2.28 -16.45
C ALA A 213 -29.57 3.78 -16.40
N ASP A 214 -29.49 4.38 -15.21
CA ASP A 214 -29.73 5.81 -15.01
C ASP A 214 -28.70 6.66 -15.78
N GLN A 215 -27.43 6.26 -15.74
CA GLN A 215 -26.36 6.96 -16.45
C GLN A 215 -26.49 6.82 -17.97
N VAL A 216 -26.86 5.64 -18.45
CA VAL A 216 -27.16 5.42 -19.89
C VAL A 216 -28.30 6.31 -20.36
N ALA A 217 -29.33 6.51 -19.53
CA ALA A 217 -30.48 7.40 -19.88
C ALA A 217 -30.07 8.89 -19.99
N LEU A 218 -28.98 9.31 -19.32
CA LEU A 218 -28.47 10.69 -19.40
C LEU A 218 -27.63 10.96 -20.66
N LEU A 219 -27.15 9.92 -21.36
CA LEU A 219 -26.30 10.08 -22.52
C LEU A 219 -27.00 10.82 -23.68
N LYS A 220 -26.20 11.44 -24.54
CA LYS A 220 -26.72 11.87 -25.85
C LYS A 220 -27.18 10.65 -26.66
N PHE A 221 -28.27 10.80 -27.40
CA PHE A 221 -28.71 9.75 -28.31
C PHE A 221 -27.60 9.41 -29.32
N GLY A 222 -27.24 8.13 -29.41
CA GLY A 222 -26.17 7.67 -30.27
C GLY A 222 -24.76 7.88 -29.73
N ALA A 223 -24.59 8.23 -28.43
CA ALA A 223 -23.29 8.29 -27.77
C ALA A 223 -22.54 6.95 -27.83
N ARG A 224 -21.23 6.99 -27.72
CA ARG A 224 -20.36 5.83 -27.75
C ARG A 224 -19.57 5.68 -26.47
N LEU A 225 -19.46 4.45 -25.96
CA LEU A 225 -18.75 4.15 -24.72
C LEU A 225 -17.52 3.29 -25.02
N ILE A 226 -16.40 3.62 -24.38
CA ILE A 226 -15.14 2.87 -24.45
C ILE A 226 -14.74 2.49 -23.02
N ASN A 227 -14.47 1.21 -22.77
CA ASN A 227 -13.96 0.72 -21.49
C ASN A 227 -12.73 -0.17 -21.69
N VAL A 228 -11.57 0.35 -21.29
CA VAL A 228 -10.26 -0.34 -21.25
C VAL A 228 -9.72 -0.33 -19.81
N ALA A 229 -10.59 -0.12 -18.82
CA ALA A 229 -10.19 -0.03 -17.40
C ALA A 229 -10.57 -1.28 -16.61
N ARG A 230 -11.83 -1.42 -16.19
CA ARG A 230 -12.37 -2.58 -15.48
C ARG A 230 -13.79 -2.87 -15.94
N GLY A 231 -14.13 -4.14 -16.14
CA GLY A 231 -15.45 -4.55 -16.64
C GLY A 231 -16.59 -4.12 -15.76
N GLU A 232 -16.43 -4.25 -14.45
CA GLU A 232 -17.46 -3.93 -13.45
C GLU A 232 -17.75 -2.43 -13.30
N LEU A 233 -17.04 -1.54 -13.99
CA LEU A 233 -17.40 -0.12 -14.07
C LEU A 233 -18.69 0.11 -14.83
N VAL A 234 -19.10 -0.84 -15.66
CA VAL A 234 -20.34 -0.78 -16.44
C VAL A 234 -21.29 -1.91 -16.04
N ASN A 235 -22.58 -1.62 -16.07
CA ASN A 235 -23.60 -2.66 -15.98
C ASN A 235 -23.87 -3.20 -17.38
N GLU A 236 -23.43 -4.42 -17.67
CA GLU A 236 -23.51 -5.03 -19.02
C GLU A 236 -24.94 -5.09 -19.55
N GLN A 237 -25.95 -5.35 -18.69
CA GLN A 237 -27.35 -5.38 -19.12
C GLN A 237 -27.87 -3.98 -19.47
N ALA A 238 -27.46 -2.96 -18.73
CA ALA A 238 -27.82 -1.57 -19.05
C ALA A 238 -27.20 -1.11 -20.37
N ILE A 239 -25.96 -1.54 -20.63
CA ILE A 239 -25.27 -1.29 -21.90
C ILE A 239 -26.01 -1.96 -23.06
N LEU A 240 -26.43 -3.22 -22.94
CA LEU A 240 -27.18 -3.94 -23.96
C LEU A 240 -28.51 -3.24 -24.25
N ASN A 241 -29.29 -2.91 -23.23
CA ASN A 241 -30.55 -2.17 -23.37
C ASN A 241 -30.35 -0.79 -24.06
N GLY A 242 -29.23 -0.11 -23.73
CA GLY A 242 -28.85 1.16 -24.37
C GLY A 242 -28.51 1.03 -25.86
N LEU A 243 -27.90 -0.09 -26.27
CA LEU A 243 -27.61 -0.41 -27.68
C LEU A 243 -28.90 -0.72 -28.47
N GLU A 244 -29.81 -1.48 -27.86
CA GLU A 244 -31.10 -1.86 -28.46
C GLU A 244 -32.04 -0.65 -28.63
N SER A 245 -32.10 0.25 -27.63
CA SER A 245 -32.88 1.48 -27.70
C SER A 245 -32.28 2.53 -28.65
N GLY A 246 -31.00 2.38 -29.02
CA GLY A 246 -30.24 3.36 -29.80
C GLY A 246 -29.68 4.52 -28.97
N GLN A 247 -29.90 4.55 -27.67
CA GLN A 247 -29.28 5.52 -26.77
C GLN A 247 -27.75 5.44 -26.86
N LEU A 248 -27.20 4.22 -26.93
CA LEU A 248 -25.82 3.97 -27.30
C LEU A 248 -25.73 3.67 -28.82
N GLY A 249 -24.92 4.46 -29.52
CA GLY A 249 -24.60 4.27 -30.93
C GLY A 249 -23.56 3.19 -31.17
N GLY A 250 -22.85 2.74 -30.12
CA GLY A 250 -21.88 1.67 -30.11
C GLY A 250 -21.03 1.64 -28.85
N VAL A 251 -20.39 0.51 -28.60
CA VAL A 251 -19.57 0.29 -27.39
C VAL A 251 -18.29 -0.44 -27.78
N ALA A 252 -17.18 -0.10 -27.14
CA ALA A 252 -15.91 -0.82 -27.26
C ALA A 252 -15.46 -1.30 -25.87
N LEU A 253 -15.26 -2.59 -25.73
CA LEU A 253 -14.90 -3.23 -24.47
C LEU A 253 -13.62 -4.05 -24.63
N ASP A 254 -12.62 -3.74 -23.82
CA ASP A 254 -11.42 -4.56 -23.66
C ASP A 254 -11.51 -5.45 -22.41
N VAL A 255 -12.43 -5.10 -21.49
CA VAL A 255 -12.61 -5.71 -20.19
C VAL A 255 -14.06 -6.05 -19.91
N PHE A 256 -14.32 -7.07 -19.09
CA PHE A 256 -15.64 -7.61 -18.81
C PHE A 256 -15.82 -7.85 -17.31
N ALA A 257 -17.07 -7.87 -16.84
CA ALA A 257 -17.38 -8.16 -15.43
C ALA A 257 -16.93 -9.56 -15.02
N GLN A 258 -16.90 -10.49 -15.96
CA GLN A 258 -16.27 -11.80 -15.82
C GLN A 258 -15.39 -12.07 -17.03
N GLU A 259 -14.15 -12.47 -16.78
CA GLU A 259 -13.18 -12.81 -17.83
C GLU A 259 -12.78 -14.30 -17.74
N PRO A 260 -12.97 -15.12 -18.81
CA PRO A 260 -13.59 -14.79 -20.11
C PRO A 260 -15.06 -14.39 -20.02
N PRO A 261 -15.54 -13.48 -20.93
CA PRO A 261 -16.91 -12.98 -20.89
C PRO A 261 -17.95 -14.08 -21.09
N GLN A 262 -18.99 -14.09 -20.26
CA GLN A 262 -20.10 -15.03 -20.39
C GLN A 262 -21.32 -14.43 -21.08
N ASN A 263 -21.43 -13.10 -21.12
CA ASN A 263 -22.51 -12.41 -21.83
C ASN A 263 -22.26 -12.42 -23.35
N THR A 264 -22.60 -13.53 -23.99
CA THR A 264 -22.40 -13.73 -25.44
C THR A 264 -23.27 -12.82 -26.29
N GLU A 265 -24.40 -12.34 -25.77
CA GLU A 265 -25.31 -11.42 -26.45
C GLU A 265 -24.67 -10.03 -26.61
N LEU A 266 -24.07 -9.51 -25.53
CA LEU A 266 -23.33 -8.25 -25.59
C LEU A 266 -22.09 -8.37 -26.48
N VAL A 267 -21.29 -9.41 -26.31
CA VAL A 267 -20.06 -9.66 -27.10
C VAL A 267 -20.37 -9.84 -28.59
N GLY A 268 -21.48 -10.51 -28.90
CA GLY A 268 -21.92 -10.77 -30.28
C GLY A 268 -22.69 -9.61 -30.94
N HIS A 269 -23.01 -8.54 -30.21
CA HIS A 269 -23.84 -7.45 -30.70
C HIS A 269 -23.11 -6.67 -31.83
N PRO A 270 -23.76 -6.38 -33.00
CA PRO A 270 -23.10 -5.79 -34.16
C PRO A 270 -22.51 -4.38 -33.97
N LYS A 271 -22.97 -3.64 -32.95
CA LYS A 271 -22.43 -2.32 -32.57
C LYS A 271 -21.39 -2.39 -31.46
N VAL A 272 -20.92 -3.59 -31.11
CA VAL A 272 -19.89 -3.78 -30.06
C VAL A 272 -18.57 -4.20 -30.70
N VAL A 273 -17.50 -3.54 -30.29
CA VAL A 273 -16.11 -3.91 -30.62
C VAL A 273 -15.49 -4.47 -29.33
N VAL A 274 -14.90 -5.66 -29.42
CA VAL A 274 -14.34 -6.34 -28.25
C VAL A 274 -12.90 -6.76 -28.48
N THR A 275 -12.09 -6.74 -27.41
CA THR A 275 -10.75 -7.29 -27.36
C THR A 275 -10.55 -8.04 -26.04
N PRO A 276 -9.70 -9.09 -25.97
CA PRO A 276 -9.56 -9.94 -24.81
C PRO A 276 -8.53 -9.39 -23.82
N HIS A 277 -8.81 -8.23 -23.21
CA HIS A 277 -8.00 -7.56 -22.18
C HIS A 277 -6.56 -7.27 -22.67
N LEU A 278 -6.43 -6.52 -23.75
CA LEU A 278 -5.18 -6.21 -24.43
C LEU A 278 -4.57 -4.85 -24.05
N GLY A 279 -5.19 -4.09 -23.14
CA GLY A 279 -4.75 -2.74 -22.77
C GLY A 279 -3.27 -2.62 -22.37
N ALA A 280 -2.66 -3.70 -21.85
CA ALA A 280 -1.24 -3.76 -21.50
C ALA A 280 -0.43 -4.71 -22.39
N SER A 281 -1.01 -5.21 -23.49
CA SER A 281 -0.40 -6.28 -24.30
C SER A 281 0.43 -5.71 -25.46
N THR A 282 1.49 -4.96 -25.13
CA THR A 282 2.55 -4.51 -26.04
C THR A 282 3.91 -4.99 -25.52
N GLU A 283 4.90 -5.13 -26.42
CA GLU A 283 6.26 -5.56 -26.05
C GLU A 283 6.87 -4.61 -25.02
N GLU A 284 6.71 -3.31 -25.22
CA GLU A 284 7.23 -2.26 -24.34
C GLU A 284 6.56 -2.34 -22.95
N ALA A 285 5.24 -2.38 -22.90
CA ALA A 285 4.52 -2.45 -21.63
C ALA A 285 4.86 -3.72 -20.86
N GLN A 286 4.95 -4.88 -21.52
CA GLN A 286 5.31 -6.15 -20.89
C GLN A 286 6.71 -6.13 -20.29
N ARG A 287 7.67 -5.52 -20.98
CA ARG A 287 9.03 -5.32 -20.49
C ARG A 287 9.04 -4.38 -19.28
N GLU A 288 8.41 -3.22 -19.40
CA GLU A 288 8.41 -2.17 -18.37
C GLU A 288 7.74 -2.64 -17.07
N VAL A 289 6.56 -3.28 -17.16
CA VAL A 289 5.88 -3.79 -15.95
C VAL A 289 6.66 -4.93 -15.29
N ALA A 290 7.38 -5.76 -16.07
CA ALA A 290 8.20 -6.83 -15.52
C ALA A 290 9.40 -6.28 -14.75
N ILE A 291 10.09 -5.29 -15.30
CA ILE A 291 11.21 -4.61 -14.64
C ILE A 291 10.72 -3.91 -13.37
N GLU A 292 9.69 -3.07 -13.48
CA GLU A 292 9.15 -2.30 -12.36
C GLU A 292 8.70 -3.22 -11.20
N ALA A 293 7.94 -4.28 -11.48
CA ALA A 293 7.50 -5.22 -10.46
C ALA A 293 8.69 -5.96 -9.82
N SER A 294 9.70 -6.35 -10.62
CA SER A 294 10.89 -7.04 -10.13
C SER A 294 11.73 -6.15 -9.21
N GLU A 295 11.91 -4.86 -9.55
CA GLU A 295 12.58 -3.89 -8.69
C GLU A 295 11.88 -3.76 -7.33
N GLN A 296 10.55 -3.67 -7.34
CA GLN A 296 9.76 -3.54 -6.10
C GLN A 296 9.87 -4.81 -5.23
N VAL A 297 9.81 -5.99 -5.82
CA VAL A 297 9.98 -7.27 -5.09
C VAL A 297 11.36 -7.35 -4.46
N LEU A 298 12.41 -7.01 -5.21
CA LEU A 298 13.78 -7.03 -4.68
C LEU A 298 13.98 -6.00 -3.57
N ALA A 299 13.39 -4.80 -3.67
CA ALA A 299 13.44 -3.79 -2.62
C ALA A 299 12.87 -4.33 -1.29
N VAL A 300 11.67 -4.92 -1.32
CA VAL A 300 11.06 -5.53 -0.12
C VAL A 300 11.94 -6.64 0.45
N LEU A 301 12.47 -7.53 -0.39
CA LEU A 301 13.30 -8.66 0.06
C LEU A 301 14.65 -8.20 0.64
N ASN A 302 15.15 -7.04 0.25
CA ASN A 302 16.35 -6.40 0.83
C ASN A 302 16.04 -5.60 2.12
N GLY A 303 14.79 -5.53 2.56
CA GLY A 303 14.37 -4.71 3.70
C GLY A 303 14.20 -3.22 3.38
N GLU A 304 14.17 -2.86 2.09
CA GLU A 304 13.95 -1.49 1.62
C GLU A 304 12.45 -1.23 1.43
N SER A 305 12.04 0.02 1.54
CA SER A 305 10.65 0.41 1.23
C SER A 305 10.40 0.36 -0.28
N ALA A 306 9.44 -0.45 -0.71
CA ALA A 306 8.99 -0.45 -2.09
C ALA A 306 8.15 0.79 -2.40
N ARG A 307 8.38 1.42 -3.55
CA ARG A 307 7.69 2.67 -3.97
C ARG A 307 6.20 2.48 -4.23
N ASN A 308 5.80 1.29 -4.64
CA ASN A 308 4.44 0.97 -5.11
C ASN A 308 3.83 -0.17 -4.31
N THR A 309 3.88 -0.07 -2.97
CA THR A 309 3.19 -1.03 -2.10
C THR A 309 1.70 -0.68 -2.05
N VAL A 310 0.84 -1.67 -2.38
CA VAL A 310 -0.60 -1.47 -2.49
C VAL A 310 -1.29 -1.54 -1.12
N ASN A 311 -0.79 -2.41 -0.24
CA ASN A 311 -1.37 -2.69 1.07
C ASN A 311 -0.56 -2.12 2.26
N ALA A 312 0.31 -1.15 2.01
CA ALA A 312 0.97 -0.35 3.03
C ALA A 312 0.77 1.15 2.75
N PRO A 313 0.93 2.03 3.74
CA PRO A 313 0.86 3.47 3.53
C PRO A 313 1.87 3.91 2.47
N PHE A 314 1.38 4.59 1.44
CA PHE A 314 2.26 5.23 0.45
C PHE A 314 2.95 6.42 1.09
N VAL A 315 4.27 6.46 1.01
CA VAL A 315 5.06 7.62 1.44
C VAL A 315 5.78 8.16 0.21
N ALA A 316 5.52 9.42 -0.13
CA ALA A 316 6.21 10.08 -1.24
C ALA A 316 7.73 10.10 -0.99
N PRO A 317 8.59 9.96 -2.02
CA PRO A 317 10.04 9.88 -1.84
C PRO A 317 10.62 11.06 -1.04
N GLU A 318 10.10 12.26 -1.24
CA GLU A 318 10.52 13.48 -0.54
C GLU A 318 10.18 13.38 0.96
N VAL A 319 8.99 12.87 1.29
CA VAL A 319 8.51 12.66 2.66
C VAL A 319 9.26 11.49 3.32
N HIS A 320 9.60 10.46 2.54
CA HIS A 320 10.38 9.33 3.05
C HIS A 320 11.73 9.75 3.63
N VAL A 321 12.42 10.71 2.99
CA VAL A 321 13.71 11.24 3.49
C VAL A 321 13.55 11.85 4.89
N VAL A 322 12.42 12.52 5.16
CA VAL A 322 12.13 13.15 6.46
C VAL A 322 11.71 12.12 7.51
N LEU A 323 10.87 11.15 7.15
CA LEU A 323 10.27 10.20 8.09
C LEU A 323 11.14 8.96 8.36
N ALA A 324 11.98 8.52 7.42
CA ALA A 324 12.78 7.30 7.54
C ALA A 324 13.65 7.24 8.81
N PRO A 325 14.32 8.33 9.24
CA PRO A 325 15.10 8.32 10.48
C PRO A 325 14.26 8.09 11.75
N TYR A 326 12.95 8.36 11.68
CA TYR A 326 12.02 8.21 12.82
C TYR A 326 11.32 6.85 12.86
N VAL A 327 11.42 6.02 11.82
CA VAL A 327 10.84 4.66 11.82
C VAL A 327 11.47 3.78 12.91
N PRO A 328 12.82 3.70 13.07
CA PRO A 328 13.43 2.96 14.18
C PRO A 328 13.05 3.53 15.55
N VAL A 329 12.95 4.87 15.68
CA VAL A 329 12.48 5.54 16.91
C VAL A 329 11.08 5.07 17.28
N ALA A 330 10.14 5.15 16.34
CA ALA A 330 8.75 4.76 16.52
C ALA A 330 8.62 3.28 16.92
N THR A 331 9.37 2.39 16.25
CA THR A 331 9.40 0.95 16.58
C THR A 331 9.92 0.73 17.99
N THR A 332 11.00 1.40 18.39
CA THR A 332 11.58 1.27 19.73
C THR A 332 10.62 1.78 20.80
N VAL A 333 9.97 2.93 20.58
CA VAL A 333 8.93 3.46 21.48
C VAL A 333 7.82 2.41 21.67
N GLY A 334 7.32 1.80 20.59
CA GLY A 334 6.31 0.75 20.68
C GLY A 334 6.77 -0.48 21.48
N LYS A 335 7.99 -0.99 21.22
CA LYS A 335 8.54 -2.14 21.95
C LYS A 335 8.67 -1.88 23.45
N LEU A 336 9.23 -0.73 23.79
CA LEU A 336 9.41 -0.35 25.19
C LEU A 336 8.08 -0.16 25.92
N LEU A 337 7.05 0.42 25.28
CA LEU A 337 5.72 0.54 25.85
C LEU A 337 5.16 -0.83 26.28
N THR A 338 5.32 -1.86 25.46
CA THR A 338 4.84 -3.21 25.80
C THR A 338 5.54 -3.80 27.01
N HIS A 339 6.84 -3.54 27.16
CA HIS A 339 7.61 -4.04 28.32
C HIS A 339 7.42 -3.24 29.60
N LEU A 340 7.02 -1.96 29.47
CA LEU A 340 6.90 -1.05 30.60
C LEU A 340 5.47 -0.85 31.09
N ALA A 341 4.47 -1.21 30.31
CA ALA A 341 3.07 -1.10 30.67
C ALA A 341 2.60 -2.35 31.43
N ASP A 342 1.84 -2.16 32.51
CA ASP A 342 1.16 -3.21 33.26
C ASP A 342 -0.33 -3.23 32.90
N GLY A 343 -0.97 -4.41 32.98
CA GLY A 343 -2.40 -4.58 32.71
C GLY A 343 -2.77 -4.80 31.24
N GLN A 344 -4.06 -4.73 30.92
CA GLN A 344 -4.58 -4.92 29.56
C GLN A 344 -4.56 -3.60 28.80
N PHE A 345 -4.12 -3.63 27.55
CA PHE A 345 -4.10 -2.47 26.66
C PHE A 345 -5.52 -2.07 26.26
N LEU A 346 -5.89 -0.81 26.47
CA LEU A 346 -7.19 -0.23 26.14
C LEU A 346 -7.11 0.71 24.94
N GLY A 347 -6.05 1.51 24.87
CA GLY A 347 -5.84 2.48 23.80
C GLY A 347 -4.41 2.99 23.76
N ILE A 348 -4.04 3.54 22.60
CA ILE A 348 -2.77 4.21 22.40
C ILE A 348 -3.02 5.57 21.74
N THR A 349 -2.40 6.62 22.30
CA THR A 349 -2.32 7.94 21.67
C THR A 349 -0.90 8.15 21.17
N ILE A 350 -0.76 8.37 19.87
CA ILE A 350 0.53 8.65 19.24
C ILE A 350 0.55 10.12 18.85
N SER A 351 1.56 10.85 19.29
CA SER A 351 1.73 12.27 18.99
C SER A 351 3.00 12.50 18.19
N TYR A 352 2.88 13.32 17.15
CA TYR A 352 3.98 13.74 16.29
C TYR A 352 4.18 15.24 16.48
N GLU A 353 5.42 15.66 16.72
CA GLU A 353 5.77 17.05 16.92
C GLU A 353 6.88 17.50 15.99
N GLY A 354 6.85 18.78 15.58
CA GLY A 354 7.83 19.38 14.68
C GLY A 354 7.61 19.02 13.21
N GLU A 355 8.69 18.97 12.43
CA GLU A 355 8.65 18.79 10.97
C GLU A 355 7.90 17.53 10.53
N ILE A 356 8.04 16.41 11.24
CA ILE A 356 7.33 15.17 10.90
C ILE A 356 5.81 15.30 10.97
N ALA A 357 5.29 16.21 11.79
CA ALA A 357 3.85 16.44 11.96
C ALA A 357 3.20 17.13 10.73
N GLU A 358 3.99 17.71 9.83
CA GLU A 358 3.52 18.33 8.59
C GLU A 358 3.26 17.31 7.48
N HIS A 359 3.64 16.05 7.68
CA HIS A 359 3.60 14.99 6.69
C HIS A 359 2.57 13.90 7.04
N ASP A 360 2.37 12.96 6.10
CA ASP A 360 1.56 11.76 6.33
C ASP A 360 2.32 10.78 7.25
N THR A 361 1.92 10.71 8.50
CA THR A 361 2.58 9.95 9.57
C THR A 361 2.15 8.49 9.67
N ARG A 362 1.32 7.97 8.75
CA ARG A 362 0.81 6.58 8.79
C ARG A 362 1.93 5.53 8.84
N SER A 363 3.09 5.80 8.25
CA SER A 363 4.26 4.92 8.35
C SER A 363 4.85 4.87 9.76
N LEU A 364 4.87 6.00 10.48
CA LEU A 364 5.32 6.08 11.87
C LEU A 364 4.30 5.44 12.82
N GLN A 365 2.98 5.65 12.57
CA GLN A 365 1.93 4.93 13.30
C GLN A 365 2.12 3.41 13.17
N ALA A 366 2.30 2.91 11.94
CA ALA A 366 2.54 1.49 11.70
C ALA A 366 3.81 0.99 12.42
N ALA A 367 4.85 1.81 12.51
CA ALA A 367 6.10 1.47 13.20
C ALA A 367 5.92 1.39 14.72
N VAL A 368 5.21 2.35 15.35
CA VAL A 368 4.87 2.28 16.79
C VAL A 368 4.06 1.01 17.06
N LEU A 369 3.03 0.74 16.24
CA LEU A 369 2.18 -0.43 16.42
C LEU A 369 2.93 -1.75 16.15
N ALA A 370 3.87 -1.77 15.21
CA ALA A 370 4.72 -2.94 14.96
C ALA A 370 5.58 -3.25 16.19
N GLY A 371 6.25 -2.25 16.76
CA GLY A 371 7.00 -2.39 18.00
C GLY A 371 6.11 -2.85 19.17
N LEU A 372 4.91 -2.27 19.30
CA LEU A 372 3.97 -2.62 20.37
C LEU A 372 3.46 -4.07 20.25
N MET A 373 3.18 -4.54 19.04
CA MET A 373 2.57 -5.86 18.81
C MET A 373 3.60 -7.00 18.76
N GLU A 374 4.84 -6.73 18.36
CA GLU A 374 5.89 -7.76 18.18
C GLU A 374 6.11 -8.60 19.45
N PRO A 375 6.30 -8.04 20.67
CA PRO A 375 6.57 -8.84 21.86
C PRO A 375 5.40 -9.72 22.32
N ILE A 376 4.17 -9.41 21.89
CA ILE A 376 2.93 -10.07 22.33
C ILE A 376 2.25 -10.89 21.24
N THR A 377 2.89 -11.07 20.07
CA THR A 377 2.34 -11.80 18.93
C THR A 377 3.25 -12.98 18.57
N THR A 378 2.68 -14.15 18.34
CA THR A 378 3.42 -15.36 17.97
C THR A 378 3.78 -15.45 16.49
N GLY A 379 3.23 -14.58 15.65
CA GLY A 379 3.47 -14.49 14.20
C GLY A 379 4.43 -13.36 13.84
N GLN A 380 4.77 -13.25 12.54
CA GLN A 380 5.53 -12.11 12.05
C GLN A 380 4.69 -10.83 12.16
N VAL A 381 5.26 -9.82 12.79
CA VAL A 381 4.68 -8.47 12.87
C VAL A 381 5.58 -7.52 12.09
N ASN A 382 4.97 -6.68 11.24
CA ASN A 382 5.68 -5.67 10.46
C ASN A 382 4.78 -4.44 10.22
N LEU A 383 5.28 -3.45 9.46
CA LEU A 383 4.56 -2.21 9.18
C LEU A 383 3.24 -2.41 8.40
N ILE A 384 3.05 -3.58 7.77
CA ILE A 384 1.87 -3.88 6.95
C ILE A 384 0.72 -4.37 7.84
N ASN A 385 0.98 -5.38 8.70
CA ASN A 385 -0.06 -6.04 9.48
C ASN A 385 -0.26 -5.43 10.89
N ALA A 386 0.70 -4.70 11.43
CA ALA A 386 0.60 -4.17 12.78
C ALA A 386 -0.66 -3.32 13.04
N PRO A 387 -1.10 -2.42 12.13
CA PRO A 387 -2.34 -1.68 12.33
C PRO A 387 -3.60 -2.57 12.34
N VAL A 388 -3.60 -3.67 11.57
CA VAL A 388 -4.71 -4.63 11.55
C VAL A 388 -4.72 -5.42 12.86
N LEU A 389 -3.58 -5.98 13.26
CA LEU A 389 -3.42 -6.74 14.50
C LEU A 389 -3.82 -5.93 15.74
N ALA A 390 -3.46 -4.66 15.79
CA ALA A 390 -3.83 -3.77 16.88
C ALA A 390 -5.36 -3.56 16.95
N ARG A 391 -6.01 -3.35 15.82
CA ARG A 391 -7.48 -3.21 15.73
C ARG A 391 -8.21 -4.50 16.07
N GLU A 392 -7.75 -5.65 15.58
CA GLU A 392 -8.33 -6.97 15.89
C GLU A 392 -8.27 -7.29 17.40
N ARG A 393 -7.26 -6.76 18.10
CA ARG A 393 -7.17 -6.85 19.56
C ARG A 393 -7.98 -5.79 20.30
N GLY A 394 -8.75 -4.97 19.58
CA GLY A 394 -9.62 -3.94 20.16
C GLY A 394 -8.89 -2.70 20.67
N LEU A 395 -7.63 -2.47 20.27
CA LEU A 395 -6.86 -1.31 20.70
C LEU A 395 -7.40 -0.04 20.02
N ASN A 396 -7.83 0.94 20.81
CA ASN A 396 -8.21 2.25 20.31
C ASN A 396 -6.96 3.07 19.97
N ILE A 397 -6.86 3.52 18.71
CA ILE A 397 -5.69 4.26 18.22
C ILE A 397 -6.10 5.71 17.96
N THR A 398 -5.42 6.65 18.58
CA THR A 398 -5.61 8.10 18.40
C THR A 398 -4.30 8.73 17.96
N GLU A 399 -4.36 9.68 17.02
CA GLU A 399 -3.20 10.44 16.56
C GLU A 399 -3.36 11.93 16.87
N GLN A 400 -2.26 12.57 17.22
CA GLN A 400 -2.16 14.00 17.47
C GLN A 400 -0.97 14.58 16.69
N HIS A 401 -1.16 15.76 16.08
CA HIS A 401 -0.15 16.43 15.30
C HIS A 401 0.06 17.84 15.82
N ASN A 402 1.31 18.19 16.11
CA ASN A 402 1.72 19.51 16.55
C ASN A 402 2.97 19.94 15.75
N THR A 403 2.83 20.93 14.90
CA THR A 403 3.94 21.43 14.08
C THR A 403 4.98 22.24 14.86
N SER A 404 4.71 22.56 16.13
CA SER A 404 5.66 23.22 17.03
C SER A 404 6.26 22.25 18.03
N THR A 405 7.57 22.37 18.24
CA THR A 405 8.31 21.65 19.28
C THR A 405 9.24 22.63 19.99
N GLN A 406 9.59 22.36 21.26
CA GLN A 406 10.42 23.27 22.06
C GLN A 406 11.89 22.83 22.17
N GLU A 407 12.19 21.53 22.08
CA GLU A 407 13.50 20.98 22.44
C GLU A 407 14.18 20.20 21.32
N TYR A 408 13.42 19.60 20.40
CA TYR A 408 13.92 18.76 19.30
C TYR A 408 13.34 19.22 17.97
N SER A 409 14.02 18.95 16.86
CA SER A 409 13.48 19.24 15.51
C SER A 409 12.18 18.47 15.21
N SER A 410 12.09 17.26 15.72
CA SER A 410 10.88 16.43 15.67
C SER A 410 10.89 15.40 16.78
N LEU A 411 9.69 15.01 17.24
CA LEU A 411 9.49 14.07 18.33
C LEU A 411 8.35 13.11 18.00
N VAL A 412 8.57 11.83 18.23
CA VAL A 412 7.52 10.79 18.23
C VAL A 412 7.26 10.40 19.66
N SER A 413 6.05 10.64 20.15
CA SER A 413 5.64 10.19 21.48
C SER A 413 4.43 9.28 21.41
N ALA A 414 4.37 8.29 22.30
CA ALA A 414 3.22 7.41 22.40
C ALA A 414 2.86 7.17 23.85
N THR A 415 1.57 7.26 24.15
CA THR A 415 0.98 6.99 25.46
C THR A 415 0.09 5.77 25.34
N ILE A 416 0.42 4.67 26.03
CA ILE A 416 -0.46 3.51 26.16
C ILE A 416 -1.32 3.66 27.40
N GLU A 417 -2.61 3.42 27.26
CA GLU A 417 -3.57 3.36 28.36
C GLU A 417 -3.92 1.91 28.63
N THR A 418 -3.87 1.50 29.89
CA THR A 418 -4.16 0.13 30.33
C THR A 418 -5.16 0.11 31.47
N THR A 419 -5.59 -1.08 31.89
CA THR A 419 -6.44 -1.27 33.07
C THR A 419 -5.76 -0.87 34.39
N GLU A 420 -4.43 -0.74 34.43
CA GLU A 420 -3.65 -0.43 35.64
C GLU A 420 -3.03 0.96 35.62
N GLY A 421 -3.20 1.70 34.52
CA GLY A 421 -2.70 3.07 34.40
C GLY A 421 -2.31 3.43 32.98
N LYS A 422 -1.43 4.40 32.86
CA LYS A 422 -0.88 4.84 31.57
C LYS A 422 0.61 5.10 31.68
N ILE A 423 1.31 4.91 30.58
CA ILE A 423 2.72 5.23 30.44
C ILE A 423 2.97 5.93 29.11
N THR A 424 3.83 6.92 29.14
CA THR A 424 4.21 7.74 27.97
C THR A 424 5.70 7.59 27.71
N LEU A 425 6.04 7.33 26.45
CA LEU A 425 7.42 7.35 25.95
C LEU A 425 7.53 8.34 24.80
N ALA A 426 8.66 9.03 24.72
CA ALA A 426 8.98 9.87 23.58
C ALA A 426 10.41 9.62 23.10
N GLY A 427 10.57 9.67 21.79
CA GLY A 427 11.85 9.49 21.13
C GLY A 427 12.05 10.44 19.95
N THR A 428 13.31 10.64 19.60
CA THR A 428 13.74 11.43 18.45
C THR A 428 14.86 10.73 17.70
N SER A 429 15.17 11.20 16.50
CA SER A 429 16.35 10.77 15.75
C SER A 429 17.45 11.81 15.87
N LEU A 430 18.61 11.40 16.38
CA LEU A 430 19.81 12.23 16.41
C LEU A 430 20.92 11.50 15.67
N ARG A 431 21.53 12.14 14.67
CA ARG A 431 22.59 11.53 13.82
C ARG A 431 22.17 10.23 13.13
N ASN A 432 20.88 10.11 12.81
CA ASN A 432 20.23 8.89 12.27
C ASN A 432 20.20 7.70 13.26
N GLU A 433 20.38 7.94 14.55
CA GLU A 433 20.23 6.92 15.58
C GLU A 433 18.97 7.21 16.40
N PRO A 434 18.24 6.16 16.84
CA PRO A 434 17.08 6.33 17.69
C PRO A 434 17.49 6.72 19.11
N HIS A 435 16.92 7.78 19.65
CA HIS A 435 17.07 8.23 21.03
C HIS A 435 15.71 8.22 21.73
N ILE A 436 15.62 7.57 22.89
CA ILE A 436 14.48 7.69 23.79
C ILE A 436 14.80 8.83 24.77
N VAL A 437 14.01 9.89 24.69
CA VAL A 437 14.32 11.15 25.39
C VAL A 437 13.37 11.45 26.53
N LYS A 438 12.26 10.70 26.65
CA LYS A 438 11.29 10.88 27.73
C LYS A 438 10.63 9.56 28.12
N ILE A 439 10.48 9.34 29.42
CA ILE A 439 9.67 8.26 30.01
C ILE A 439 8.80 8.92 31.09
N ASP A 440 7.48 8.96 30.89
CA ASP A 440 6.54 9.75 31.69
C ASP A 440 7.02 11.20 31.90
N ASP A 441 7.32 11.59 33.11
CA ASP A 441 7.82 12.93 33.44
C ASP A 441 9.36 13.02 33.44
N TYR A 442 10.08 11.90 33.26
CA TYR A 442 11.54 11.87 33.31
C TYR A 442 12.11 12.19 31.92
N TRP A 443 12.95 13.22 31.85
CA TRP A 443 13.81 13.51 30.71
C TRP A 443 15.13 12.76 30.82
N LEU A 444 15.53 12.08 29.76
CA LEU A 444 16.68 11.18 29.65
C LEU A 444 17.29 11.35 28.25
N ASP A 445 18.40 10.69 27.97
CA ASP A 445 18.94 10.55 26.60
C ASP A 445 19.51 9.15 26.43
N ILE A 446 18.69 8.23 25.97
CA ILE A 446 19.00 6.81 25.89
C ILE A 446 19.13 6.40 24.43
N VAL A 447 20.28 5.87 24.05
CA VAL A 447 20.48 5.16 22.79
C VAL A 447 20.30 3.66 23.06
N PRO A 448 19.24 3.02 22.55
CA PRO A 448 18.95 1.60 22.82
C PRO A 448 19.86 0.68 21.99
N THR A 449 21.12 0.55 22.43
CA THR A 449 22.17 -0.23 21.74
C THR A 449 22.39 -1.62 22.30
N THR A 450 21.64 -2.01 23.35
CA THR A 450 21.80 -3.28 24.05
C THR A 450 20.57 -4.16 23.94
N PRO A 451 20.69 -5.50 23.92
CA PRO A 451 19.54 -6.40 23.84
C PRO A 451 18.63 -6.35 25.07
N TYR A 452 19.15 -5.98 26.23
CA TYR A 452 18.41 -5.90 27.47
C TYR A 452 18.50 -4.51 28.07
N MET A 453 17.37 -3.98 28.57
CA MET A 453 17.32 -2.70 29.27
C MET A 453 16.54 -2.86 30.57
N LEU A 454 17.16 -2.47 31.69
CA LEU A 454 16.56 -2.50 32.99
C LEU A 454 16.13 -1.08 33.39
N PHE A 455 14.88 -0.94 33.77
CA PHE A 455 14.26 0.30 34.22
C PHE A 455 14.00 0.21 35.72
N VAL A 456 14.62 1.09 36.50
CA VAL A 456 14.59 1.05 37.94
C VAL A 456 14.04 2.39 38.46
N ASP A 457 12.81 2.37 38.95
CA ASP A 457 12.20 3.54 39.62
C ASP A 457 12.67 3.57 41.10
N ASN A 458 13.33 4.63 41.51
CA ASN A 458 14.01 4.68 42.79
C ASN A 458 13.97 6.07 43.45
N GLN A 459 14.28 6.09 44.74
CA GLN A 459 14.63 7.32 45.44
C GLN A 459 16.08 7.71 45.10
N ASP A 460 16.32 8.94 44.64
CA ASP A 460 17.66 9.46 44.35
C ASP A 460 18.42 9.67 45.68
N GLN A 461 19.31 8.77 45.97
CA GLN A 461 20.18 8.86 47.18
C GLN A 461 21.58 8.27 46.93
N PRO A 462 22.57 8.75 47.73
CA PRO A 462 23.93 8.19 47.62
C PRO A 462 23.95 6.67 47.81
N GLY A 463 24.64 5.99 46.91
CA GLY A 463 24.80 4.54 46.97
C GLY A 463 23.84 3.74 46.07
N SER A 464 22.71 4.32 45.61
CA SER A 464 21.72 3.60 44.78
C SER A 464 22.36 3.00 43.52
N ILE A 465 23.08 3.80 42.73
CA ILE A 465 23.79 3.37 41.53
C ILE A 465 24.80 2.24 41.85
N GLY A 466 25.59 2.45 42.94
CA GLY A 466 26.58 1.47 43.36
C GLY A 466 25.98 0.14 43.80
N ALA A 467 24.83 0.17 44.51
CA ALA A 467 24.13 -1.05 44.93
C ALA A 467 23.65 -1.88 43.74
N VAL A 468 22.98 -1.26 42.76
CA VAL A 468 22.52 -1.94 41.52
C VAL A 468 23.70 -2.46 40.71
N GLY A 469 24.76 -1.64 40.55
CA GLY A 469 25.98 -2.07 39.82
C GLY A 469 26.71 -3.24 40.50
N MET A 470 26.75 -3.29 41.83
CA MET A 470 27.32 -4.41 42.57
C MET A 470 26.50 -5.71 42.42
N ILE A 471 25.19 -5.60 42.40
CA ILE A 471 24.30 -6.75 42.15
C ILE A 471 24.57 -7.30 40.76
N ALA A 472 24.52 -6.47 39.72
CA ALA A 472 24.83 -6.88 38.35
C ALA A 472 26.20 -7.56 38.23
N GLY A 473 27.25 -6.95 38.83
CA GLY A 473 28.61 -7.51 38.81
C GLY A 473 28.74 -8.83 39.53
N ARG A 474 28.05 -9.06 40.67
CA ARG A 474 28.04 -10.36 41.36
C ARG A 474 27.42 -11.48 40.53
N HIS A 475 26.47 -11.15 39.71
CA HIS A 475 25.80 -12.07 38.78
C HIS A 475 26.46 -12.14 37.39
N ASN A 476 27.66 -11.55 37.26
CA ASN A 476 28.43 -11.53 35.99
C ASN A 476 27.63 -10.92 34.81
N ILE A 477 26.81 -9.90 35.07
CA ILE A 477 26.05 -9.16 34.07
C ILE A 477 26.81 -7.88 33.73
N ASN A 478 27.14 -7.69 32.45
CA ASN A 478 27.86 -6.50 32.00
C ASN A 478 26.90 -5.34 31.78
N ILE A 479 27.25 -4.19 32.34
CA ILE A 479 26.55 -2.92 32.15
C ILE A 479 27.24 -2.16 31.03
N SER A 480 26.53 -1.90 29.94
CA SER A 480 27.02 -1.13 28.79
C SER A 480 26.92 0.36 29.02
N PHE A 481 25.77 0.80 29.54
CA PHE A 481 25.54 2.20 29.94
C PHE A 481 24.56 2.29 31.09
N MET A 482 24.53 3.46 31.74
CA MET A 482 23.54 3.80 32.76
C MET A 482 23.19 5.29 32.67
N GLU A 483 21.90 5.60 32.59
CA GLU A 483 21.36 6.94 32.58
C GLU A 483 20.41 7.12 33.76
N VAL A 484 20.36 8.33 34.37
CA VAL A 484 19.51 8.62 35.51
C VAL A 484 18.76 9.91 35.29
N GLY A 485 17.46 9.82 35.06
CA GLY A 485 16.53 10.95 35.05
C GLY A 485 15.99 11.25 36.47
N ARG A 486 15.93 12.51 36.85
CA ARG A 486 15.44 12.95 38.17
C ARG A 486 14.34 13.98 38.04
N LEU A 487 13.26 13.84 38.82
CA LEU A 487 12.23 14.88 38.89
C LEU A 487 12.66 16.04 39.79
N ALA A 488 13.43 15.75 40.85
CA ALA A 488 13.97 16.74 41.75
C ALA A 488 15.24 16.21 42.43
N LEU A 489 16.04 17.11 42.98
CA LEU A 489 17.23 16.75 43.75
C LEU A 489 16.84 15.88 44.96
N ARG A 490 17.42 14.68 45.07
CA ARG A 490 17.09 13.65 46.07
C ARG A 490 15.61 13.24 46.07
N GLY A 491 14.92 13.50 44.96
CA GLY A 491 13.54 13.10 44.74
C GLY A 491 13.42 11.72 44.09
N ARG A 492 12.31 11.51 43.42
CA ARG A 492 12.08 10.31 42.61
C ARG A 492 12.93 10.34 41.35
N ALA A 493 13.53 9.21 41.01
CA ALA A 493 14.42 9.07 39.86
C ALA A 493 14.11 7.78 39.08
N MET A 494 14.37 7.80 37.80
CA MET A 494 14.37 6.66 36.92
C MET A 494 15.80 6.37 36.50
N MET A 495 16.29 5.16 36.79
CA MET A 495 17.58 4.66 36.37
C MET A 495 17.35 3.71 35.21
N VAL A 496 17.96 3.95 34.07
CA VAL A 496 17.89 3.08 32.88
C VAL A 496 19.26 2.51 32.61
N ILE A 497 19.34 1.19 32.52
CA ILE A 497 20.60 0.46 32.46
C ILE A 497 20.58 -0.44 31.23
N GLY A 498 21.51 -0.23 30.29
CA GLY A 498 21.74 -1.13 29.18
C GLY A 498 22.63 -2.32 29.58
N LEU A 499 22.19 -3.52 29.27
CA LEU A 499 22.84 -4.78 29.67
C LEU A 499 23.10 -5.65 28.45
N ASP A 500 24.28 -6.28 28.42
CA ASP A 500 24.69 -7.18 27.33
C ASP A 500 24.18 -8.61 27.56
N ASP A 501 23.91 -8.98 28.81
CA ASP A 501 23.58 -10.34 29.23
C ASP A 501 22.10 -10.44 29.68
N PRO A 502 21.48 -11.63 29.56
CA PRO A 502 20.15 -11.89 30.12
C PRO A 502 20.12 -11.68 31.63
N VAL A 503 19.04 -11.06 32.11
CA VAL A 503 18.86 -10.80 33.56
C VAL A 503 17.96 -11.87 34.17
N PRO A 504 18.47 -12.75 35.03
CA PRO A 504 17.67 -13.74 35.72
C PRO A 504 16.65 -13.10 36.69
N PRO A 505 15.47 -13.73 36.90
CA PRO A 505 14.44 -13.19 37.80
C PRO A 505 14.92 -12.92 39.24
N GLU A 506 15.85 -13.72 39.75
CA GLU A 506 16.46 -13.55 41.06
C GLU A 506 17.27 -12.26 41.18
N VAL A 507 17.89 -11.78 40.10
CA VAL A 507 18.62 -10.52 40.06
C VAL A 507 17.64 -9.34 40.13
N ILE A 508 16.53 -9.43 39.40
CA ILE A 508 15.47 -8.43 39.43
C ILE A 508 14.89 -8.34 40.85
N ALA A 509 14.61 -9.49 41.49
CA ALA A 509 14.10 -9.54 42.84
C ALA A 509 15.12 -8.95 43.87
N GLU A 510 16.42 -9.26 43.73
CA GLU A 510 17.47 -8.71 44.60
C GLU A 510 17.58 -7.17 44.49
N ILE A 511 17.43 -6.64 43.27
CA ILE A 511 17.41 -5.18 43.06
C ILE A 511 16.13 -4.59 43.65
N GLN A 512 14.98 -5.23 43.46
CA GLN A 512 13.68 -4.78 44.00
C GLN A 512 13.66 -4.74 45.52
N ASP A 513 14.39 -5.63 46.19
CA ASP A 513 14.48 -5.72 47.65
C ASP A 513 15.34 -4.59 48.29
N LEU A 514 16.02 -3.78 47.47
CA LEU A 514 16.70 -2.60 47.96
C LEU A 514 15.65 -1.58 48.46
N GLY A 515 15.71 -1.20 49.73
CA GLY A 515 14.67 -0.41 50.45
C GLY A 515 14.35 0.98 49.88
N HIS A 516 15.03 1.38 48.79
CA HIS A 516 14.83 2.65 48.11
C HIS A 516 14.42 2.48 46.62
N ILE A 517 14.15 1.24 46.19
CA ILE A 517 13.65 0.91 44.86
C ILE A 517 12.14 0.73 44.96
N TYR A 518 11.42 1.38 44.05
CA TYR A 518 9.96 1.31 43.99
C TYR A 518 9.49 0.25 42.97
N ASN A 519 10.15 0.18 41.81
CA ASN A 519 9.80 -0.78 40.77
C ASN A 519 11.03 -1.10 39.88
N VAL A 520 11.06 -2.32 39.39
CA VAL A 520 12.10 -2.79 38.45
C VAL A 520 11.41 -3.49 37.28
N ARG A 521 11.70 -3.05 36.04
CA ARG A 521 11.18 -3.65 34.83
C ARG A 521 12.31 -3.97 33.86
N LEU A 522 12.21 -5.09 33.18
CA LEU A 522 13.18 -5.54 32.18
C LEU A 522 12.52 -5.50 30.79
N ALA A 523 13.13 -4.79 29.86
CA ALA A 523 12.78 -4.85 28.45
C ALA A 523 13.81 -5.70 27.70
N HIS A 524 13.32 -6.55 26.79
CA HIS A 524 14.13 -7.31 25.85
C HIS A 524 13.89 -6.80 24.43
N LEU A 525 14.85 -6.09 23.86
CA LEU A 525 14.71 -5.45 22.54
C LEU A 525 15.08 -6.38 21.38
N GLY A 526 15.62 -7.57 21.67
CA GLY A 526 16.13 -8.50 20.66
C GLY A 526 17.52 -8.10 20.15
N HIS A 527 17.98 -8.74 19.10
CA HIS A 527 19.19 -8.31 18.40
C HIS A 527 18.84 -7.05 17.59
N LEU A 528 19.49 -5.96 17.92
CA LEU A 528 19.39 -4.67 17.23
C LEU A 528 20.13 -4.69 15.89
#